data_58d58e0546295e6f837f5a4758c57d1d
#
_entry.id   58d58e0546295e6f837f5a4758c57d1d
#
_cell.length_a   1.000
_cell.length_b   1.000
_cell.length_c   1.000
_cell.angle_alpha   90.00
_cell.angle_beta   90.00
_cell.angle_gamma   90.00
#
_symmetry.space_group_name_H-M   'P 1'
#
loop_
_entity.id
_entity.type
_entity.pdbx_description
1 polymer ?
#
loop_
_entity_poly.entity_id
_entity_poly.type
_entity_poly.pdbx_seq_one_letter_code
_entity_poly.pdbx_strand_id
1 'polypeptide(L)'
;MAATLNITADESLLRDITAGYHNDEFAKQLRKDIRAGSIEGAREENDLLYVGRRLLIPNIPHVRELFYNLAHDTLGHFGFDKSYEALRDSYYWPNMRRDLEQAYIPSCSPCQRNKSRTTKPTGPLHPLPVPDARFEAVALDFVGPLPEEGGKDTILTMTDLLGAEIRLAPIHSTATAAEVALVLFDEWYCENGLMRQIISDRDTIFTSELWAALHKLTGVKLKMSTAYHPQTDGASERTNKTLNQAIRYHVDNNQKGWLSKLPRIRFAIMNTVNSSTGFSPFQLKTGRSPRVIPPLTPASTTVSAAELDARQIIQRLELDVKEAQDNLLAAKIRQAYHANEHQAPEVVYQEGDLVMLSTENRRRNYKRKDKKRVAKFMPRNDGPYTVVRAFPEKSEYTLRLPNNPHTFPGFHASLLKPFVPNDPNLFPDREFTRPGAVVTEDGTEENMIDKIVDARRRGRGKQYLVRWVGYDRDHDEWLSGRMLEDTEALDVWEAENGTEV
;
A
#
# COMPACT_ATOMS: atom_id res chain seq x y z
N MET A 1 17.85 10.92 -33.17
CA MET A 1 18.05 9.92 -34.25
C MET A 1 16.85 8.99 -34.18
N ALA A 2 15.95 9.07 -35.14
CA ALA A 2 14.89 8.08 -35.30
C ALA A 2 15.55 6.77 -35.74
N ALA A 3 15.49 5.74 -34.92
CA ALA A 3 15.84 4.41 -35.33
C ALA A 3 14.81 4.00 -36.39
N THR A 4 15.15 4.08 -37.62
CA THR A 4 14.39 3.49 -38.72
C THR A 4 14.57 1.99 -38.57
N LEU A 5 13.56 1.32 -37.97
CA LEU A 5 13.44 -0.13 -38.05
C LEU A 5 13.20 -0.48 -39.52
N ASN A 6 14.29 -0.80 -40.25
CA ASN A 6 14.19 -1.50 -41.50
C ASN A 6 13.73 -2.91 -41.21
N ILE A 7 12.42 -3.10 -41.13
CA ILE A 7 11.79 -4.41 -41.30
C ILE A 7 12.00 -4.69 -42.80
N THR A 8 13.06 -5.38 -43.15
CA THR A 8 13.10 -6.11 -44.42
C THR A 8 11.87 -7.00 -44.39
N ALA A 9 11.00 -6.80 -45.38
CA ALA A 9 9.76 -7.61 -45.49
C ALA A 9 10.23 -9.06 -45.55
N ASP A 10 10.03 -9.78 -44.46
CA ASP A 10 10.32 -11.20 -44.39
C ASP A 10 9.35 -11.85 -45.37
N GLU A 11 9.90 -12.49 -46.40
CA GLU A 11 9.10 -13.18 -47.40
C GLU A 11 8.16 -14.23 -46.76
N SER A 12 8.54 -14.74 -45.60
CA SER A 12 7.68 -15.66 -44.82
C SER A 12 6.45 -14.97 -44.32
N LEU A 13 6.54 -13.76 -43.75
CA LEU A 13 5.41 -13.00 -43.25
C LEU A 13 4.43 -12.61 -44.37
N LEU A 14 4.94 -12.22 -45.54
CA LEU A 14 4.08 -11.93 -46.69
C LEU A 14 3.34 -13.17 -47.20
N ARG A 15 4.01 -14.34 -47.17
CA ARG A 15 3.36 -15.62 -47.49
C ARG A 15 2.25 -15.97 -46.51
N ASP A 16 2.48 -15.78 -45.19
CA ASP A 16 1.47 -16.04 -44.18
C ASP A 16 0.28 -15.08 -44.32
N ILE A 17 0.51 -13.80 -44.63
CA ILE A 17 -0.55 -12.84 -44.90
C ILE A 17 -1.38 -13.25 -46.11
N THR A 18 -0.73 -13.59 -47.23
CA THR A 18 -1.44 -13.99 -48.45
C THR A 18 -2.22 -15.29 -48.26
N ALA A 19 -1.63 -16.29 -47.64
CA ALA A 19 -2.28 -17.54 -47.28
C ALA A 19 -3.47 -17.31 -46.33
N GLY A 20 -3.34 -16.40 -45.38
CA GLY A 20 -4.40 -16.09 -44.40
C GLY A 20 -5.66 -15.49 -44.99
N TYR A 21 -5.60 -14.82 -46.14
CA TYR A 21 -6.78 -14.27 -46.78
C TYR A 21 -7.81 -15.37 -47.20
N HIS A 22 -7.36 -16.62 -47.41
CA HIS A 22 -8.25 -17.74 -47.74
C HIS A 22 -9.13 -18.15 -46.55
N ASN A 23 -8.72 -17.85 -45.32
CA ASN A 23 -9.47 -18.25 -44.13
C ASN A 23 -10.20 -17.06 -43.46
N ASP A 24 -9.92 -15.82 -43.89
CA ASP A 24 -10.52 -14.60 -43.32
C ASP A 24 -11.76 -14.19 -44.11
N GLU A 25 -12.93 -14.24 -43.49
CA GLU A 25 -14.22 -13.88 -44.10
C GLU A 25 -14.23 -12.42 -44.58
N PHE A 26 -13.64 -11.50 -43.86
CA PHE A 26 -13.54 -10.10 -44.28
C PHE A 26 -12.67 -9.94 -45.52
N ALA A 27 -11.54 -10.62 -45.58
CA ALA A 27 -10.65 -10.60 -46.73
C ALA A 27 -11.32 -11.24 -47.98
N LYS A 28 -12.05 -12.36 -47.80
CA LYS A 28 -12.84 -12.99 -48.88
C LYS A 28 -13.91 -12.08 -49.45
N GLN A 29 -14.66 -11.41 -48.55
CA GLN A 29 -15.70 -10.49 -49.00
C GLN A 29 -15.09 -9.28 -49.70
N LEU A 30 -14.02 -8.67 -49.12
CA LEU A 30 -13.30 -7.55 -49.72
C LEU A 30 -12.80 -7.89 -51.13
N ARG A 31 -12.23 -9.10 -51.32
CA ARG A 31 -11.74 -9.58 -52.62
C ARG A 31 -12.86 -9.71 -53.64
N LYS A 32 -14.07 -10.19 -53.22
CA LYS A 32 -15.26 -10.22 -54.08
C LYS A 32 -15.70 -8.83 -54.49
N ASP A 33 -15.73 -7.91 -53.53
CA ASP A 33 -16.20 -6.54 -53.76
C ASP A 33 -15.23 -5.75 -54.66
N ILE A 34 -13.93 -5.96 -54.53
CA ILE A 34 -12.92 -5.41 -55.45
C ILE A 34 -13.12 -5.93 -56.86
N ARG A 35 -13.32 -7.25 -57.06
CA ARG A 35 -13.56 -7.85 -58.37
C ARG A 35 -14.88 -7.42 -59.00
N ALA A 36 -15.91 -7.15 -58.20
CA ALA A 36 -17.18 -6.63 -58.63
C ALA A 36 -17.16 -5.11 -58.91
N GLY A 37 -16.11 -4.41 -58.55
CA GLY A 37 -16.03 -2.96 -58.67
C GLY A 37 -16.99 -2.21 -57.76
N SER A 38 -17.47 -2.87 -56.69
CA SER A 38 -18.49 -2.34 -55.78
C SER A 38 -17.92 -1.48 -54.64
N ILE A 39 -16.62 -1.46 -54.47
CA ILE A 39 -15.95 -0.67 -53.44
C ILE A 39 -14.88 0.22 -54.06
N GLU A 40 -15.00 1.55 -53.81
CA GLU A 40 -13.95 2.50 -54.11
C GLU A 40 -12.89 2.53 -52.97
N GLY A 41 -11.62 2.67 -53.34
CA GLY A 41 -10.52 2.82 -52.38
C GLY A 41 -9.96 1.50 -51.83
N ALA A 42 -10.41 0.34 -52.28
CA ALA A 42 -9.76 -0.93 -52.03
C ALA A 42 -9.12 -1.46 -53.32
N ARG A 43 -7.98 -2.18 -53.22
CA ARG A 43 -7.29 -2.78 -54.37
C ARG A 43 -6.58 -4.09 -53.98
N GLU A 44 -6.39 -4.93 -54.97
CA GLU A 44 -5.54 -6.12 -54.87
C GLU A 44 -4.29 -5.88 -55.75
N GLU A 45 -3.11 -6.03 -55.19
CA GLU A 45 -1.83 -5.81 -55.85
C GLU A 45 -0.81 -6.83 -55.34
N ASN A 46 -0.22 -7.64 -56.25
CA ASN A 46 0.72 -8.73 -55.91
C ASN A 46 0.13 -9.72 -54.85
N ASP A 47 -1.10 -10.14 -55.00
CA ASP A 47 -1.83 -11.01 -54.11
C ASP A 47 -2.12 -10.43 -52.70
N LEU A 48 -1.77 -9.18 -52.48
CA LEU A 48 -2.00 -8.42 -51.24
C LEU A 48 -3.21 -7.50 -51.37
N LEU A 49 -4.04 -7.45 -50.33
CA LEU A 49 -5.24 -6.63 -50.25
C LEU A 49 -4.94 -5.30 -49.52
N TYR A 50 -5.39 -4.22 -50.12
CA TYR A 50 -5.22 -2.89 -49.56
C TYR A 50 -6.56 -2.17 -49.37
N VAL A 51 -6.69 -1.46 -48.24
CA VAL A 51 -7.81 -0.56 -47.96
C VAL A 51 -7.23 0.87 -47.90
N GLY A 52 -7.49 1.64 -48.95
CA GLY A 52 -6.76 2.88 -49.18
C GLY A 52 -5.28 2.61 -49.49
N ARG A 53 -4.41 3.16 -48.65
CA ARG A 53 -2.96 2.93 -48.71
C ARG A 53 -2.48 1.83 -47.73
N ARG A 54 -3.39 1.26 -46.94
CA ARG A 54 -3.08 0.37 -45.81
C ARG A 54 -3.19 -1.09 -46.25
N LEU A 55 -2.18 -1.88 -45.92
CA LEU A 55 -2.18 -3.31 -46.13
C LEU A 55 -3.19 -3.97 -45.17
N LEU A 56 -4.07 -4.81 -45.73
CA LEU A 56 -4.97 -5.63 -44.91
C LEU A 56 -4.20 -6.79 -44.26
N ILE A 57 -4.27 -6.90 -42.95
CA ILE A 57 -3.72 -8.03 -42.19
C ILE A 57 -4.89 -9.00 -41.90
N PRO A 58 -4.82 -10.25 -42.37
CA PRO A 58 -5.89 -11.23 -42.16
C PRO A 58 -6.04 -11.61 -40.69
N ASN A 59 -7.14 -12.31 -40.37
CA ASN A 59 -7.41 -12.77 -39.01
C ASN A 59 -6.55 -13.99 -38.65
N ILE A 60 -5.27 -13.71 -38.45
CA ILE A 60 -4.29 -14.67 -37.95
C ILE A 60 -3.73 -14.09 -36.64
N PRO A 61 -4.11 -14.67 -35.48
CA PRO A 61 -3.79 -14.08 -34.16
C PRO A 61 -2.30 -13.75 -33.99
N HIS A 62 -1.38 -14.68 -34.23
CA HIS A 62 0.05 -14.46 -34.07
C HIS A 62 0.61 -13.36 -35.01
N VAL A 63 0.07 -13.23 -36.23
CA VAL A 63 0.48 -12.17 -37.15
C VAL A 63 0.04 -10.79 -36.64
N ARG A 64 -1.24 -10.67 -36.24
CA ARG A 64 -1.74 -9.40 -35.67
C ARG A 64 -1.04 -9.04 -34.36
N GLU A 65 -0.73 -10.03 -33.53
CA GLU A 65 0.04 -9.86 -32.31
C GLU A 65 1.45 -9.34 -32.60
N LEU A 66 2.13 -9.84 -33.62
CA LEU A 66 3.43 -9.35 -34.05
C LEU A 66 3.39 -7.84 -34.35
N PHE A 67 2.37 -7.37 -35.08
CA PHE A 67 2.22 -5.93 -35.35
C PHE A 67 1.97 -5.12 -34.09
N TYR A 68 1.17 -5.62 -33.15
CA TYR A 68 0.99 -4.95 -31.85
C TYR A 68 2.28 -4.92 -31.03
N ASN A 69 3.05 -6.02 -31.04
CA ASN A 69 4.35 -6.10 -30.37
C ASN A 69 5.32 -5.04 -30.93
N LEU A 70 5.43 -4.94 -32.26
CA LEU A 70 6.27 -3.94 -32.89
C LEU A 70 5.83 -2.51 -32.54
N ALA A 71 4.52 -2.24 -32.55
CA ALA A 71 3.98 -0.89 -32.30
C ALA A 71 3.94 -0.48 -30.85
N HIS A 72 3.95 -1.42 -29.90
CA HIS A 72 3.84 -1.14 -28.48
C HIS A 72 5.07 -1.58 -27.70
N ASP A 73 5.39 -2.90 -27.71
CA ASP A 73 6.44 -3.46 -26.86
C ASP A 73 7.82 -3.01 -27.33
N THR A 74 8.12 -3.18 -28.61
CA THR A 74 9.41 -2.82 -29.22
C THR A 74 9.66 -1.31 -29.23
N LEU A 75 8.63 -0.49 -29.44
CA LEU A 75 8.74 0.97 -29.41
C LEU A 75 8.83 1.57 -27.99
N GLY A 76 8.76 0.76 -26.92
CA GLY A 76 8.99 1.22 -25.55
C GLY A 76 7.74 1.44 -24.74
N HIS A 77 6.70 0.65 -24.99
CA HIS A 77 5.44 0.59 -24.20
C HIS A 77 4.71 1.93 -24.11
N PHE A 78 4.63 2.68 -25.20
CA PHE A 78 3.87 3.92 -25.26
C PHE A 78 2.36 3.70 -25.07
N GLY A 79 1.61 4.78 -24.83
CA GLY A 79 0.16 4.73 -24.71
C GLY A 79 -0.54 4.42 -26.03
N PHE A 80 -1.87 4.22 -25.96
CA PHE A 80 -2.70 3.83 -27.08
C PHE A 80 -2.47 4.72 -28.33
N ASP A 81 -2.55 6.03 -28.18
CA ASP A 81 -2.48 6.96 -29.32
C ASP A 81 -1.22 6.77 -30.16
N LYS A 82 -0.05 6.70 -29.51
CA LYS A 82 1.23 6.53 -30.21
C LYS A 82 1.39 5.14 -30.81
N SER A 83 0.93 4.09 -30.11
CA SER A 83 0.99 2.72 -30.63
C SER A 83 0.02 2.52 -31.81
N TYR A 84 -1.17 3.11 -31.72
CA TYR A 84 -2.14 3.07 -32.83
C TYR A 84 -1.66 3.88 -34.05
N GLU A 85 -1.07 5.05 -33.84
CA GLU A 85 -0.53 5.89 -34.90
C GLU A 85 0.58 5.18 -35.69
N ALA A 86 1.42 4.37 -35.02
CA ALA A 86 2.45 3.58 -35.67
C ALA A 86 1.87 2.50 -36.63
N LEU A 87 0.63 2.07 -36.41
CA LEU A 87 -0.02 1.05 -37.23
C LEU A 87 -0.96 1.62 -38.30
N ARG A 88 -1.76 2.60 -37.92
CA ARG A 88 -2.94 3.04 -38.69
C ARG A 88 -2.61 3.59 -40.09
N ASP A 89 -1.44 4.08 -40.30
CA ASP A 89 -1.05 4.69 -41.58
C ASP A 89 -0.67 3.65 -42.63
N SER A 90 -0.19 2.48 -42.19
CA SER A 90 0.32 1.44 -43.07
C SER A 90 -0.50 0.15 -43.08
N TYR A 91 -1.21 -0.14 -41.96
CA TYR A 91 -1.91 -1.41 -41.77
C TYR A 91 -3.37 -1.21 -41.40
N TYR A 92 -4.19 -2.22 -41.72
CA TYR A 92 -5.60 -2.22 -41.38
C TYR A 92 -6.11 -3.65 -41.16
N TRP A 93 -6.96 -3.83 -40.15
CA TRP A 93 -7.87 -4.97 -39.96
C TRP A 93 -9.05 -4.56 -39.11
N PRO A 94 -10.19 -5.29 -39.19
CA PRO A 94 -11.36 -5.04 -38.37
C PRO A 94 -11.00 -5.14 -36.88
N ASN A 95 -11.53 -4.20 -36.09
CA ASN A 95 -11.31 -4.09 -34.64
C ASN A 95 -9.87 -3.75 -34.19
N MET A 96 -8.92 -3.49 -35.09
CA MET A 96 -7.53 -3.15 -34.75
C MET A 96 -7.41 -2.11 -33.62
N ARG A 97 -8.21 -1.05 -33.71
CA ARG A 97 -8.23 0.00 -32.68
C ARG A 97 -8.70 -0.53 -31.33
N ARG A 98 -9.85 -1.21 -31.33
CA ARG A 98 -10.49 -1.74 -30.11
C ARG A 98 -9.60 -2.76 -29.42
N ASP A 99 -9.03 -3.69 -30.17
CA ASP A 99 -8.23 -4.78 -29.61
C ASP A 99 -6.91 -4.26 -29.03
N LEU A 100 -6.32 -3.24 -29.66
CA LEU A 100 -5.14 -2.55 -29.12
C LEU A 100 -5.46 -1.79 -27.81
N GLU A 101 -6.56 -1.02 -27.79
CA GLU A 101 -6.94 -0.14 -26.71
C GLU A 101 -7.47 -0.89 -25.48
N GLN A 102 -8.34 -1.90 -25.73
CA GLN A 102 -9.11 -2.55 -24.67
C GLN A 102 -8.54 -3.92 -24.24
N ALA A 103 -7.70 -4.54 -25.05
CA ALA A 103 -7.14 -5.85 -24.76
C ALA A 103 -5.62 -5.84 -24.71
N TYR A 104 -4.94 -5.47 -25.78
CA TYR A 104 -3.47 -5.62 -25.88
C TYR A 104 -2.69 -4.78 -24.88
N ILE A 105 -2.93 -3.47 -24.84
CA ILE A 105 -2.20 -2.56 -23.94
C ILE A 105 -2.59 -2.79 -22.46
N PRO A 106 -3.86 -2.97 -22.09
CA PRO A 106 -4.24 -3.27 -20.72
C PRO A 106 -3.62 -4.56 -20.15
N SER A 107 -3.55 -5.62 -20.96
CA SER A 107 -2.96 -6.91 -20.54
C SER A 107 -1.42 -6.94 -20.60
N CYS A 108 -0.77 -5.86 -21.04
CA CYS A 108 0.69 -5.78 -21.09
C CYS A 108 1.29 -5.80 -19.69
N SER A 109 2.00 -6.87 -19.32
CA SER A 109 2.60 -7.04 -18.00
C SER A 109 3.61 -5.95 -17.65
N PRO A 110 4.59 -5.58 -18.51
CA PRO A 110 5.46 -4.44 -18.27
C PRO A 110 4.71 -3.13 -18.02
N CYS A 111 3.60 -2.88 -18.77
CA CYS A 111 2.79 -1.70 -18.55
C CYS A 111 2.05 -1.72 -17.22
N GLN A 112 1.50 -2.86 -16.82
CA GLN A 112 0.81 -3.00 -15.53
C GLN A 112 1.77 -2.78 -14.36
N ARG A 113 3.02 -3.23 -14.47
CA ARG A 113 4.05 -3.07 -13.45
C ARG A 113 4.63 -1.65 -13.40
N ASN A 114 4.90 -1.03 -14.55
CA ASN A 114 5.76 0.16 -14.61
C ASN A 114 4.99 1.48 -14.81
N LYS A 115 3.79 1.46 -15.40
CA LYS A 115 3.02 2.70 -15.60
C LYS A 115 2.41 3.18 -14.29
N SER A 116 2.57 4.50 -14.03
CA SER A 116 1.88 5.18 -12.92
C SER A 116 0.38 5.25 -13.18
N ARG A 117 -0.39 5.28 -12.09
CA ARG A 117 -1.79 5.67 -12.17
C ARG A 117 -1.91 7.13 -12.63
N THR A 118 -2.80 7.38 -13.56
CA THR A 118 -3.23 8.72 -13.96
C THR A 118 -4.61 9.07 -13.37
N THR A 119 -5.30 8.11 -12.77
CA THR A 119 -6.57 8.29 -12.09
C THR A 119 -6.37 8.61 -10.61
N LYS A 120 -7.35 9.28 -10.00
CA LYS A 120 -7.37 9.54 -8.56
C LYS A 120 -7.29 8.21 -7.77
N PRO A 121 -6.73 8.22 -6.55
CA PRO A 121 -6.77 7.05 -5.66
C PRO A 121 -8.23 6.60 -5.45
N THR A 122 -8.45 5.29 -5.37
CA THR A 122 -9.78 4.69 -5.16
C THR A 122 -9.98 4.30 -3.71
N GLY A 123 -11.22 4.26 -3.26
CA GLY A 123 -11.63 3.87 -1.91
C GLY A 123 -11.83 5.05 -0.96
N PRO A 124 -13.03 5.19 -0.36
CA PRO A 124 -13.32 6.25 0.58
C PRO A 124 -12.54 6.09 1.88
N LEU A 125 -12.30 7.21 2.55
CA LEU A 125 -11.78 7.22 3.92
C LEU A 125 -12.90 6.84 4.88
N HIS A 126 -12.68 5.76 5.64
CA HIS A 126 -13.57 5.34 6.73
C HIS A 126 -12.96 5.80 8.07
N PRO A 127 -13.55 6.83 8.73
CA PRO A 127 -13.01 7.30 9.99
C PRO A 127 -13.21 6.25 11.09
N LEU A 128 -12.20 6.12 11.97
CA LEU A 128 -12.34 5.29 13.16
C LEU A 128 -13.51 5.80 14.05
N PRO A 129 -14.23 4.89 14.71
CA PRO A 129 -15.27 5.29 15.65
C PRO A 129 -14.69 6.18 16.76
N VAL A 130 -15.52 7.08 17.28
CA VAL A 130 -15.15 7.88 18.45
C VAL A 130 -15.18 6.95 19.67
N PRO A 131 -14.16 6.96 20.56
CA PRO A 131 -14.18 6.18 21.79
C PRO A 131 -15.35 6.62 22.71
N ASP A 132 -15.90 5.66 23.48
CA ASP A 132 -17.00 5.93 24.41
C ASP A 132 -16.55 6.73 25.64
N ALA A 133 -15.31 6.51 26.07
CA ALA A 133 -14.74 7.22 27.20
C ALA A 133 -13.25 7.54 26.98
N ARG A 134 -12.73 8.47 27.77
CA ARG A 134 -11.30 8.79 27.79
C ARG A 134 -10.49 7.59 28.26
N PHE A 135 -9.28 7.48 27.75
CA PHE A 135 -8.31 6.41 28.08
C PHE A 135 -8.67 5.02 27.58
N GLU A 136 -9.82 4.85 26.93
CA GLU A 136 -10.23 3.56 26.38
C GLU A 136 -9.50 3.20 25.09
N ALA A 137 -9.17 4.19 24.27
CA ALA A 137 -8.45 3.99 23.02
C ALA A 137 -7.20 4.87 22.97
N VAL A 138 -6.05 4.24 22.88
CA VAL A 138 -4.73 4.86 22.94
C VAL A 138 -3.97 4.60 21.66
N ALA A 139 -3.44 5.66 21.08
CA ALA A 139 -2.50 5.53 19.96
C ALA A 139 -1.07 5.54 20.47
N LEU A 140 -0.25 4.59 19.98
CA LEU A 140 1.18 4.46 20.27
C LEU A 140 1.96 4.72 18.99
N ASP A 141 3.02 5.51 19.10
CA ASP A 141 3.90 5.78 17.96
C ASP A 141 5.31 6.14 18.44
N PHE A 142 6.32 5.95 17.58
CA PHE A 142 7.71 6.27 17.87
C PHE A 142 8.14 7.54 17.12
N VAL A 143 8.71 8.47 17.84
CA VAL A 143 9.31 9.69 17.28
C VAL A 143 10.83 9.61 17.42
N GLY A 144 11.50 9.35 16.31
CA GLY A 144 12.96 9.20 16.26
C GLY A 144 13.47 8.86 14.85
N PRO A 145 14.78 8.62 14.67
CA PRO A 145 15.82 8.81 15.68
C PRO A 145 16.11 10.28 15.96
N LEU A 146 16.33 10.62 17.24
CA LEU A 146 16.76 11.92 17.72
C LEU A 146 18.26 11.85 18.11
N PRO A 147 18.97 12.99 18.25
CA PRO A 147 20.30 12.99 18.81
C PRO A 147 20.31 12.35 20.19
N GLU A 148 21.24 11.41 20.42
CA GLU A 148 21.32 10.68 21.68
C GLU A 148 21.59 11.63 22.84
N GLU A 149 20.81 11.52 23.92
CA GLU A 149 20.92 12.27 25.15
C GLU A 149 20.54 11.38 26.34
N GLY A 150 21.48 11.19 27.26
CA GLY A 150 21.24 10.34 28.43
C GLY A 150 20.92 8.88 28.12
N GLY A 151 21.48 8.32 27.06
CA GLY A 151 21.18 6.97 26.59
C GLY A 151 19.79 6.81 25.91
N LYS A 152 19.20 7.90 25.47
CA LYS A 152 17.89 7.94 24.79
C LYS A 152 18.01 8.67 23.48
N ASP A 153 17.36 8.14 22.44
CA ASP A 153 17.35 8.68 21.08
C ASP A 153 15.99 8.61 20.40
N THR A 154 14.96 8.15 21.12
CA THR A 154 13.61 7.96 20.60
C THR A 154 12.60 8.32 21.69
N ILE A 155 11.43 8.81 21.30
CA ILE A 155 10.31 9.10 22.20
C ILE A 155 9.16 8.16 21.82
N LEU A 156 8.72 7.32 22.77
CA LEU A 156 7.43 6.65 22.68
C LEU A 156 6.34 7.66 23.02
N THR A 157 5.46 7.93 22.09
CA THR A 157 4.28 8.78 22.29
C THR A 157 3.05 7.91 22.53
N MET A 158 2.26 8.26 23.53
CA MET A 158 1.01 7.61 23.87
C MET A 158 -0.08 8.69 23.88
N THR A 159 -1.08 8.57 23.03
CA THR A 159 -2.11 9.62 22.86
C THR A 159 -3.51 9.03 23.07
N ASP A 160 -4.27 9.60 24.00
CA ASP A 160 -5.70 9.30 24.16
C ASP A 160 -6.48 9.82 22.94
N LEU A 161 -7.25 8.98 22.30
CA LEU A 161 -7.94 9.33 21.06
C LEU A 161 -9.20 10.18 21.27
N LEU A 162 -9.75 10.24 22.49
CA LEU A 162 -10.86 11.12 22.81
C LEU A 162 -10.36 12.44 23.39
N GLY A 163 -9.65 12.38 24.51
CA GLY A 163 -9.24 13.58 25.25
C GLY A 163 -7.95 14.22 24.77
N ALA A 164 -7.26 13.60 23.82
CA ALA A 164 -5.95 14.04 23.32
C ALA A 164 -4.87 14.17 24.41
N GLU A 165 -5.02 13.50 25.56
CA GLU A 165 -3.96 13.39 26.55
C GLU A 165 -2.75 12.73 25.94
N ILE A 166 -1.57 13.30 26.16
CA ILE A 166 -0.30 12.78 25.65
C ILE A 166 0.63 12.40 26.77
N ARG A 167 1.33 11.26 26.58
CA ARG A 167 2.51 10.85 27.34
C ARG A 167 3.71 10.79 26.40
N LEU A 168 4.86 11.22 26.92
CA LEU A 168 6.11 11.29 26.18
C LEU A 168 7.16 10.53 26.98
N ALA A 169 7.43 9.29 26.61
CA ALA A 169 8.40 8.44 27.28
C ALA A 169 9.70 8.35 26.45
N PRO A 170 10.82 8.90 26.94
CA PRO A 170 12.10 8.76 26.24
C PRO A 170 12.63 7.33 26.38
N ILE A 171 12.96 6.70 25.25
CA ILE A 171 13.49 5.34 25.17
C ILE A 171 14.70 5.30 24.25
N HIS A 172 15.34 4.15 24.13
CA HIS A 172 16.38 3.89 23.13
C HIS A 172 15.73 3.24 21.88
N SER A 173 16.21 3.56 20.70
CA SER A 173 15.73 2.98 19.43
C SER A 173 15.90 1.46 19.34
N THR A 174 16.79 0.89 20.14
CA THR A 174 17.00 -0.57 20.28
C THR A 174 16.20 -1.19 21.41
N ALA A 175 15.24 -0.46 22.02
CA ALA A 175 14.43 -0.99 23.10
C ALA A 175 13.66 -2.25 22.65
N THR A 176 13.65 -3.26 23.52
CA THR A 176 12.95 -4.51 23.26
C THR A 176 11.43 -4.36 23.48
N ALA A 177 10.65 -5.28 22.93
CA ALA A 177 9.20 -5.32 23.15
C ALA A 177 8.82 -5.38 24.64
N ALA A 178 9.62 -6.05 25.47
CA ALA A 178 9.43 -6.14 26.92
C ALA A 178 9.67 -4.79 27.61
N GLU A 179 10.71 -4.08 27.24
CA GLU A 179 11.00 -2.74 27.77
C GLU A 179 9.92 -1.74 27.41
N VAL A 180 9.43 -1.78 26.16
CA VAL A 180 8.31 -0.91 25.74
C VAL A 180 7.01 -1.24 26.49
N ALA A 181 6.76 -2.54 26.78
CA ALA A 181 5.60 -2.94 27.59
C ALA A 181 5.70 -2.42 29.03
N LEU A 182 6.90 -2.44 29.65
CA LEU A 182 7.11 -1.86 30.97
C LEU A 182 6.91 -0.34 30.96
N VAL A 183 7.43 0.36 29.97
CA VAL A 183 7.22 1.81 29.82
C VAL A 183 5.72 2.14 29.67
N LEU A 184 4.96 1.34 28.90
CA LEU A 184 3.52 1.50 28.79
C LEU A 184 2.80 1.27 30.13
N PHE A 185 3.26 0.29 30.91
CA PHE A 185 2.73 0.03 32.24
C PHE A 185 2.98 1.22 33.18
N ASP A 186 4.22 1.67 33.30
CA ASP A 186 4.61 2.73 34.20
C ASP A 186 3.99 4.10 33.83
N GLU A 187 4.09 4.48 32.57
CA GLU A 187 3.69 5.82 32.10
C GLU A 187 2.21 5.97 31.82
N TRP A 188 1.52 4.87 31.50
CA TRP A 188 0.09 4.93 31.14
C TRP A 188 -0.81 4.18 32.12
N TYR A 189 -0.58 2.87 32.29
CA TYR A 189 -1.47 2.03 33.09
C TYR A 189 -1.57 2.50 34.54
N CYS A 190 -0.46 2.83 35.18
CA CYS A 190 -0.43 3.25 36.57
C CYS A 190 -1.21 4.56 36.82
N GLU A 191 -1.39 5.41 35.81
CA GLU A 191 -2.13 6.67 35.97
C GLU A 191 -3.56 6.63 35.42
N ASN A 192 -3.82 5.88 34.36
CA ASN A 192 -5.07 5.95 33.62
C ASN A 192 -5.85 4.62 33.59
N GLY A 193 -5.26 3.53 34.12
CA GLY A 193 -5.83 2.19 34.06
C GLY A 193 -5.65 1.49 32.70
N LEU A 194 -6.24 0.32 32.57
CA LEU A 194 -6.12 -0.52 31.39
C LEU A 194 -7.02 0.01 30.26
N MET A 195 -6.40 0.30 29.11
CA MET A 195 -7.12 0.67 27.90
C MET A 195 -7.87 -0.55 27.29
N ARG A 196 -8.94 -0.31 26.56
CA ARG A 196 -9.65 -1.35 25.80
C ARG A 196 -9.05 -1.60 24.43
N GLN A 197 -8.41 -0.58 23.86
CA GLN A 197 -7.88 -0.62 22.51
C GLN A 197 -6.57 0.13 22.39
N ILE A 198 -5.61 -0.48 21.70
CA ILE A 198 -4.36 0.15 21.26
C ILE A 198 -4.40 0.29 19.76
N ILE A 199 -4.01 1.46 19.25
CA ILE A 199 -3.76 1.72 17.83
C ILE A 199 -2.29 2.03 17.67
N SER A 200 -1.60 1.29 16.82
CA SER A 200 -0.19 1.51 16.51
C SER A 200 0.07 1.32 15.03
N ASP A 201 1.21 1.80 14.57
CA ASP A 201 1.77 1.37 13.30
C ASP A 201 2.20 -0.11 13.37
N ARG A 202 2.79 -0.59 12.28
CA ARG A 202 3.26 -1.98 12.16
C ARG A 202 4.73 -2.14 12.52
N ASP A 203 5.19 -1.37 13.48
CA ASP A 203 6.53 -1.58 14.00
C ASP A 203 6.71 -3.02 14.52
N THR A 204 7.90 -3.57 14.34
CA THR A 204 8.25 -4.95 14.74
C THR A 204 8.02 -5.20 16.21
N ILE A 205 8.13 -4.18 17.05
CA ILE A 205 7.85 -4.26 18.48
C ILE A 205 6.40 -4.62 18.73
N PHE A 206 5.46 -3.94 18.09
CA PHE A 206 4.02 -4.14 18.28
C PHE A 206 3.48 -5.41 17.57
N THR A 207 4.21 -5.93 16.59
CA THR A 207 3.87 -7.21 15.91
C THR A 207 4.50 -8.43 16.57
N SER A 208 5.30 -8.25 17.63
CA SER A 208 5.99 -9.34 18.31
C SER A 208 5.05 -10.29 19.05
N GLU A 209 5.48 -11.54 19.24
CA GLU A 209 4.75 -12.58 20.01
C GLU A 209 4.43 -12.12 21.44
N LEU A 210 5.33 -11.37 22.07
CA LEU A 210 5.12 -10.84 23.41
C LEU A 210 3.89 -9.92 23.45
N TRP A 211 3.75 -9.01 22.48
CA TRP A 211 2.61 -8.10 22.39
C TRP A 211 1.32 -8.87 22.07
N ALA A 212 1.38 -9.87 21.19
CA ALA A 212 0.24 -10.73 20.89
C ALA A 212 -0.23 -11.48 22.15
N ALA A 213 0.69 -12.02 22.95
CA ALA A 213 0.39 -12.69 24.21
C ALA A 213 -0.16 -11.72 25.26
N LEU A 214 0.41 -10.52 25.39
CA LEU A 214 -0.07 -9.48 26.30
C LEU A 214 -1.52 -9.09 25.99
N HIS A 215 -1.84 -8.86 24.72
CA HIS A 215 -3.19 -8.55 24.28
C HIS A 215 -4.17 -9.69 24.57
N LYS A 216 -3.76 -10.94 24.33
CA LYS A 216 -4.58 -12.12 24.63
C LYS A 216 -4.90 -12.26 26.12
N LEU A 217 -3.91 -12.00 26.97
CA LEU A 217 -4.07 -12.12 28.43
C LEU A 217 -4.88 -10.97 29.04
N THR A 218 -4.73 -9.74 28.53
CA THR A 218 -5.39 -8.54 29.07
C THR A 218 -6.77 -8.29 28.44
N GLY A 219 -7.09 -8.93 27.31
CA GLY A 219 -8.31 -8.67 26.55
C GLY A 219 -8.30 -7.34 25.78
N VAL A 220 -7.18 -6.64 25.77
CA VAL A 220 -7.01 -5.38 25.01
C VAL A 220 -7.03 -5.67 23.51
N LYS A 221 -7.80 -4.92 22.74
CA LYS A 221 -7.87 -5.07 21.28
C LYS A 221 -6.73 -4.27 20.63
N LEU A 222 -5.80 -4.95 19.97
CA LEU A 222 -4.81 -4.30 19.13
C LEU A 222 -5.41 -4.03 17.75
N LYS A 223 -5.47 -2.76 17.34
CA LYS A 223 -5.80 -2.35 15.99
C LYS A 223 -4.55 -1.76 15.35
N MET A 224 -3.93 -2.52 14.47
CA MET A 224 -2.84 -2.00 13.66
C MET A 224 -3.41 -1.14 12.54
N SER A 225 -2.77 0.00 12.30
CA SER A 225 -3.08 0.78 11.10
C SER A 225 -2.86 -0.08 9.86
N THR A 226 -3.77 0.00 8.89
CA THR A 226 -3.53 -0.65 7.60
C THR A 226 -2.27 -0.05 6.98
N ALA A 227 -1.48 -0.87 6.27
CA ALA A 227 -0.24 -0.40 5.67
C ALA A 227 -0.51 0.89 4.89
N TYR A 228 0.12 1.98 5.36
CA TYR A 228 0.16 3.26 4.66
C TYR A 228 -1.19 4.00 4.52
N HIS A 229 -2.09 3.82 5.47
CA HIS A 229 -3.20 4.74 5.68
C HIS A 229 -2.94 5.57 6.94
N PRO A 230 -2.22 6.70 6.82
CA PRO A 230 -1.98 7.62 7.93
C PRO A 230 -3.27 8.16 8.52
N GLN A 231 -4.37 8.02 7.81
CA GLN A 231 -5.69 8.49 8.23
C GLN A 231 -6.30 7.68 9.38
N THR A 232 -5.84 6.44 9.60
CA THR A 232 -6.22 5.64 10.77
C THR A 232 -5.55 6.18 12.03
N ASP A 233 -4.38 6.83 11.87
CA ASP A 233 -3.55 7.39 12.93
C ASP A 233 -3.38 8.91 12.84
N GLY A 234 -4.26 9.60 12.15
CA GLY A 234 -4.19 11.05 11.96
C GLY A 234 -4.20 11.87 13.25
N ALA A 235 -4.56 11.28 14.38
CA ALA A 235 -4.43 11.91 15.70
C ALA A 235 -2.97 11.87 16.16
N SER A 236 -2.29 10.71 16.06
CA SER A 236 -0.86 10.56 16.41
C SER A 236 0.03 11.37 15.48
N GLU A 237 -0.20 11.32 14.17
CA GLU A 237 0.56 12.15 13.22
C GLU A 237 0.49 13.64 13.53
N ARG A 238 -0.71 14.16 13.85
CA ARG A 238 -0.90 15.56 14.25
C ARG A 238 -0.18 15.85 15.55
N THR A 239 -0.29 14.96 16.53
CA THR A 239 0.41 15.08 17.81
C THR A 239 1.91 15.07 17.62
N ASN A 240 2.46 14.15 16.84
CA ASN A 240 3.88 14.06 16.54
C ASN A 240 4.39 15.28 15.76
N LYS A 241 3.59 15.81 14.83
CA LYS A 241 3.91 17.07 14.15
C LYS A 241 4.02 18.23 15.14
N THR A 242 3.08 18.34 16.07
CA THR A 242 3.09 19.37 17.12
C THR A 242 4.28 19.17 18.07
N LEU A 243 4.55 17.93 18.47
CA LEU A 243 5.70 17.57 19.29
C LEU A 243 7.02 17.96 18.62
N ASN A 244 7.21 17.55 17.38
CA ASN A 244 8.41 17.86 16.61
C ASN A 244 8.61 19.39 16.44
N GLN A 245 7.52 20.12 16.24
CA GLN A 245 7.56 21.58 16.19
C GLN A 245 7.97 22.16 17.54
N ALA A 246 7.38 21.69 18.64
CA ALA A 246 7.71 22.14 19.98
C ALA A 246 9.17 21.81 20.35
N ILE A 247 9.66 20.63 20.03
CA ILE A 247 11.06 20.25 20.23
C ILE A 247 11.97 21.25 19.52
N ARG A 248 11.71 21.61 18.26
CA ARG A 248 12.55 22.56 17.49
C ARG A 248 12.70 23.93 18.15
N TYR A 249 11.69 24.39 18.89
CA TYR A 249 11.77 25.66 19.63
C TYR A 249 12.54 25.57 20.94
N HIS A 250 12.76 24.35 21.43
CA HIS A 250 13.38 24.15 22.77
C HIS A 250 14.78 23.55 22.72
N VAL A 251 15.22 23.01 21.57
CA VAL A 251 16.58 22.51 21.39
C VAL A 251 17.53 23.63 20.98
N ASP A 252 18.81 23.48 21.35
CA ASP A 252 19.87 24.38 20.92
C ASP A 252 20.28 24.13 19.43
N ASN A 253 21.21 24.94 18.94
CA ASN A 253 21.73 24.81 17.57
C ASN A 253 22.44 23.46 17.33
N ASN A 254 22.86 22.75 18.37
CA ASN A 254 23.44 21.42 18.29
C ASN A 254 22.41 20.31 18.46
N GLN A 255 21.12 20.67 18.45
CA GLN A 255 19.98 19.76 18.62
C GLN A 255 19.96 18.96 19.92
N LYS A 256 20.60 19.49 20.98
CA LYS A 256 20.67 18.92 22.33
C LYS A 256 19.68 19.60 23.28
N GLY A 257 19.43 18.94 24.41
CA GLY A 257 18.56 19.46 25.46
C GLY A 257 17.13 19.02 25.39
N TRP A 258 16.74 18.20 24.36
CA TRP A 258 15.38 17.78 24.17
C TRP A 258 14.82 16.95 25.33
N LEU A 259 15.64 16.06 25.90
CA LEU A 259 15.24 15.17 27.00
C LEU A 259 14.75 15.97 28.20
N SER A 260 15.51 16.96 28.63
CA SER A 260 15.17 17.81 29.78
C SER A 260 13.96 18.72 29.55
N LYS A 261 13.57 18.94 28.30
CA LYS A 261 12.45 19.82 27.95
C LYS A 261 11.12 19.06 27.74
N LEU A 262 11.15 17.73 27.64
CA LEU A 262 9.94 16.91 27.40
C LEU A 262 8.80 17.22 28.40
N PRO A 263 9.02 17.34 29.72
CA PRO A 263 7.94 17.65 30.64
C PRO A 263 7.26 18.99 30.35
N ARG A 264 8.03 20.02 29.97
CA ARG A 264 7.52 21.35 29.63
C ARG A 264 6.74 21.32 28.31
N ILE A 265 7.28 20.61 27.30
CA ILE A 265 6.62 20.40 25.99
C ILE A 265 5.30 19.67 26.21
N ARG A 266 5.31 18.58 26.99
CA ARG A 266 4.09 17.84 27.33
C ARG A 266 3.05 18.77 27.98
N PHE A 267 3.45 19.55 28.98
CA PHE A 267 2.55 20.49 29.65
C PHE A 267 1.98 21.53 28.67
N ALA A 268 2.77 22.07 27.77
CA ALA A 268 2.31 23.01 26.76
C ALA A 268 1.24 22.38 25.82
N ILE A 269 1.49 21.16 25.33
CA ILE A 269 0.54 20.41 24.51
C ILE A 269 -0.75 20.11 25.28
N MET A 270 -0.64 19.64 26.52
CA MET A 270 -1.77 19.34 27.38
C MET A 270 -2.64 20.56 27.65
N ASN A 271 -2.07 21.76 27.66
CA ASN A 271 -2.80 23.01 27.93
C ASN A 271 -3.30 23.72 26.65
N THR A 272 -2.94 23.23 25.46
CA THR A 272 -3.39 23.81 24.20
C THR A 272 -4.77 23.25 23.82
N VAL A 273 -5.69 24.12 23.41
CA VAL A 273 -7.01 23.70 22.93
C VAL A 273 -6.87 22.86 21.66
N ASN A 274 -7.38 21.65 21.69
CA ASN A 274 -7.44 20.78 20.52
C ASN A 274 -8.60 21.22 19.63
N SER A 275 -8.31 21.60 18.39
CA SER A 275 -9.31 22.08 17.42
C SER A 275 -10.38 21.04 17.07
N SER A 276 -10.13 19.75 17.31
CA SER A 276 -11.08 18.67 17.01
C SER A 276 -12.09 18.47 18.14
N THR A 277 -11.68 18.68 19.40
CA THR A 277 -12.55 18.51 20.57
C THR A 277 -13.11 19.83 21.09
N GLY A 278 -12.45 20.96 20.80
CA GLY A 278 -12.78 22.27 21.36
C GLY A 278 -12.24 22.51 22.77
N PHE A 279 -11.60 21.50 23.39
CA PHE A 279 -11.09 21.54 24.75
C PHE A 279 -9.59 21.27 24.78
N SER A 280 -8.92 21.72 25.85
CA SER A 280 -7.56 21.24 26.10
C SER A 280 -7.59 19.86 26.76
N PRO A 281 -6.58 19.00 26.53
CA PRO A 281 -6.47 17.71 27.21
C PRO A 281 -6.49 17.85 28.74
N PHE A 282 -5.92 18.93 29.26
CA PHE A 282 -5.91 19.24 30.69
C PHE A 282 -7.32 19.52 31.23
N GLN A 283 -8.14 20.28 30.49
CA GLN A 283 -9.55 20.54 30.85
C GLN A 283 -10.35 19.25 30.87
N LEU A 284 -10.26 18.41 29.83
CA LEU A 284 -10.95 17.13 29.76
C LEU A 284 -10.52 16.16 30.88
N LYS A 285 -9.25 16.26 31.35
CA LYS A 285 -8.75 15.42 32.43
C LYS A 285 -9.21 15.91 33.82
N THR A 286 -9.16 17.21 34.06
CA THR A 286 -9.26 17.79 35.42
C THR A 286 -10.50 18.65 35.62
N GLY A 287 -11.31 18.90 34.56
CA GLY A 287 -12.48 19.77 34.58
C GLY A 287 -12.17 21.27 34.69
N ARG A 288 -10.93 21.66 34.59
CA ARG A 288 -10.50 23.07 34.68
C ARG A 288 -9.22 23.31 33.87
N SER A 289 -8.99 24.54 33.45
CA SER A 289 -7.70 24.96 32.90
C SER A 289 -6.66 25.09 34.01
N PRO A 290 -5.37 24.76 33.70
CA PRO A 290 -4.30 24.98 34.65
C PRO A 290 -4.07 26.47 34.89
N ARG A 291 -3.68 26.83 36.08
CA ARG A 291 -3.28 28.19 36.43
C ARG A 291 -1.87 28.44 35.93
N VAL A 292 -1.73 28.99 34.73
CA VAL A 292 -0.43 29.20 34.06
C VAL A 292 0.18 30.56 34.45
N ILE A 293 -0.68 31.59 34.57
CA ILE A 293 -0.28 32.94 34.94
C ILE A 293 -0.87 33.26 36.30
N PRO A 294 -0.07 33.64 37.30
CA PRO A 294 -0.58 34.09 38.60
C PRO A 294 -1.48 35.33 38.42
N PRO A 295 -2.63 35.43 39.11
CA PRO A 295 -3.41 36.62 39.03
C PRO A 295 -2.60 37.80 39.59
N LEU A 296 -2.60 38.90 38.84
CA LEU A 296 -1.90 40.13 39.24
C LEU A 296 -2.63 40.86 40.40
N THR A 297 -3.90 40.55 40.57
CA THR A 297 -4.70 41.03 41.72
C THR A 297 -5.03 39.87 42.65
N PRO A 298 -4.97 40.04 43.96
CA PRO A 298 -5.43 39.01 44.89
C PRO A 298 -6.88 38.67 44.59
N ALA A 299 -7.22 37.40 44.61
CA ALA A 299 -8.61 36.97 44.49
C ALA A 299 -9.43 37.66 45.62
N SER A 300 -10.47 38.39 45.23
CA SER A 300 -11.40 38.97 46.21
C SER A 300 -11.95 37.83 47.08
N THR A 301 -11.65 37.93 48.36
CA THR A 301 -12.04 36.93 49.38
C THR A 301 -13.57 36.87 49.63
N THR A 302 -14.35 37.57 48.81
CA THR A 302 -15.81 37.71 48.99
C THR A 302 -16.67 36.86 48.03
N VAL A 303 -16.03 36.03 47.19
CA VAL A 303 -16.77 34.91 46.65
C VAL A 303 -16.71 33.83 47.73
N SER A 304 -17.76 33.75 48.51
CA SER A 304 -18.01 32.56 49.31
C SER A 304 -17.77 31.41 48.36
N ALA A 305 -16.90 30.48 48.75
CA ALA A 305 -16.91 29.16 48.17
C ALA A 305 -18.29 28.58 48.53
N ALA A 306 -19.31 29.14 47.88
CA ALA A 306 -20.59 28.49 47.77
C ALA A 306 -20.23 27.15 47.15
N GLU A 307 -20.36 26.15 47.96
CA GLU A 307 -20.30 24.75 47.67
C GLU A 307 -20.81 24.56 46.25
N LEU A 308 -19.93 24.66 45.29
CA LEU A 308 -20.16 24.12 43.96
C LEU A 308 -20.36 22.65 44.26
N ASP A 309 -21.63 22.27 44.40
CA ASP A 309 -22.04 20.93 44.75
C ASP A 309 -21.18 19.99 43.87
N ALA A 310 -20.44 19.08 44.49
CA ALA A 310 -19.55 18.13 43.78
C ALA A 310 -20.30 17.47 42.62
N ARG A 311 -21.61 17.32 42.73
CA ARG A 311 -22.49 16.85 41.65
C ARG A 311 -22.52 17.78 40.44
N GLN A 312 -22.51 19.11 40.65
CA GLN A 312 -22.45 20.06 39.50
C GLN A 312 -21.12 20.00 38.77
N ILE A 313 -20.01 19.77 39.49
CA ILE A 313 -18.68 19.59 38.91
C ILE A 313 -18.64 18.29 38.08
N ILE A 314 -19.20 17.20 38.64
CA ILE A 314 -19.27 15.90 37.93
C ILE A 314 -20.16 16.03 36.69
N GLN A 315 -21.33 16.61 36.78
CA GLN A 315 -22.23 16.83 35.65
C GLN A 315 -21.58 17.69 34.56
N ARG A 316 -20.83 18.73 34.93
CA ARG A 316 -20.12 19.58 33.99
C ARG A 316 -19.03 18.83 33.28
N LEU A 317 -18.25 18.00 33.99
CA LEU A 317 -17.22 17.13 33.40
C LEU A 317 -17.83 16.15 32.40
N GLU A 318 -18.98 15.55 32.73
CA GLU A 318 -19.70 14.64 31.83
C GLU A 318 -20.21 15.36 30.57
N LEU A 319 -20.73 16.58 30.72
CA LEU A 319 -21.20 17.42 29.62
C LEU A 319 -20.01 17.83 28.71
N ASP A 320 -18.89 18.27 29.30
CA ASP A 320 -17.69 18.67 28.57
C ASP A 320 -17.12 17.46 27.75
N VAL A 321 -17.20 16.24 28.30
CA VAL A 321 -16.79 15.02 27.59
C VAL A 321 -17.73 14.71 26.42
N LYS A 322 -19.05 14.82 26.61
CA LYS A 322 -20.05 14.60 25.54
C LYS A 322 -19.89 15.65 24.43
N GLU A 323 -19.71 16.91 24.77
CA GLU A 323 -19.47 17.97 23.80
C GLU A 323 -18.16 17.73 23.02
N ALA A 324 -17.09 17.26 23.69
CA ALA A 324 -15.86 16.90 23.05
C ALA A 324 -16.03 15.71 22.09
N GLN A 325 -16.88 14.72 22.44
CA GLN A 325 -17.21 13.60 21.54
C GLN A 325 -17.95 14.08 20.30
N ASP A 326 -18.95 14.94 20.45
CA ASP A 326 -19.73 15.49 19.32
C ASP A 326 -18.83 16.31 18.39
N ASN A 327 -17.99 17.17 18.95
CA ASN A 327 -17.03 17.97 18.20
C ASN A 327 -16.03 17.10 17.45
N LEU A 328 -15.52 16.03 18.08
CA LEU A 328 -14.60 15.10 17.48
C LEU A 328 -15.27 14.31 16.35
N LEU A 329 -16.51 13.87 16.53
CA LEU A 329 -17.30 13.20 15.50
C LEU A 329 -17.50 14.13 14.28
N ALA A 330 -17.92 15.37 14.53
CA ALA A 330 -18.08 16.37 13.46
C ALA A 330 -16.77 16.67 12.73
N ALA A 331 -15.64 16.73 13.45
CA ALA A 331 -14.33 16.92 12.85
C ALA A 331 -13.92 15.71 11.97
N LYS A 332 -14.17 14.49 12.42
CA LYS A 332 -13.89 13.26 11.65
C LYS A 332 -14.74 13.18 10.38
N ILE A 333 -16.04 13.51 10.47
CA ILE A 333 -16.93 13.53 9.29
C ILE A 333 -16.44 14.57 8.27
N ARG A 334 -16.09 15.79 8.71
CA ARG A 334 -15.54 16.81 7.81
C ARG A 334 -14.22 16.37 7.17
N GLN A 335 -13.33 15.75 7.92
CA GLN A 335 -12.07 15.22 7.39
C GLN A 335 -12.32 14.13 6.35
N ALA A 336 -13.22 13.18 6.63
CA ALA A 336 -13.60 12.13 5.68
C ALA A 336 -14.22 12.72 4.41
N TYR A 337 -15.13 13.69 4.55
CA TYR A 337 -15.76 14.37 3.42
C TYR A 337 -14.72 15.00 2.50
N HIS A 338 -13.82 15.83 3.03
CA HIS A 338 -12.80 16.49 2.21
C HIS A 338 -11.78 15.51 1.60
N ALA A 339 -11.43 14.44 2.32
CA ALA A 339 -10.55 13.42 1.76
C ALA A 339 -11.23 12.68 0.59
N ASN A 340 -12.53 12.39 0.72
CA ASN A 340 -13.29 11.64 -0.28
C ASN A 340 -13.62 12.47 -1.54
N GLU A 341 -13.70 13.81 -1.46
CA GLU A 341 -13.82 14.68 -2.63
C GLU A 341 -12.69 14.48 -3.66
N HIS A 342 -11.52 14.07 -3.19
CA HIS A 342 -10.34 13.85 -4.01
C HIS A 342 -10.12 12.38 -4.40
N GLN A 343 -11.05 11.49 -4.05
CA GLN A 343 -10.97 10.08 -4.39
C GLN A 343 -11.89 9.73 -5.56
N ALA A 344 -11.53 8.67 -6.30
CA ALA A 344 -12.39 8.09 -7.32
C ALA A 344 -13.30 7.02 -6.70
N PRO A 345 -14.41 6.65 -7.36
CA PRO A 345 -15.24 5.52 -6.95
C PRO A 345 -14.38 4.27 -6.75
N GLU A 346 -14.69 3.51 -5.71
CA GLU A 346 -13.96 2.29 -5.39
C GLU A 346 -14.22 1.21 -6.44
N VAL A 347 -13.15 0.54 -6.85
CA VAL A 347 -13.25 -0.74 -7.54
C VAL A 347 -13.38 -1.81 -6.45
N VAL A 348 -14.56 -2.41 -6.34
CA VAL A 348 -14.81 -3.48 -5.37
C VAL A 348 -14.21 -4.77 -5.91
N TYR A 349 -13.30 -5.38 -5.15
CA TYR A 349 -12.71 -6.69 -5.46
C TYR A 349 -13.42 -7.78 -4.67
N GLN A 350 -13.47 -8.98 -5.25
CA GLN A 350 -14.00 -10.19 -4.62
C GLN A 350 -12.87 -11.14 -4.23
N GLU A 351 -13.17 -12.11 -3.37
CA GLU A 351 -12.23 -13.18 -3.06
C GLU A 351 -11.92 -13.99 -4.33
N GLY A 352 -10.64 -14.25 -4.59
CA GLY A 352 -10.15 -14.86 -5.81
C GLY A 352 -9.70 -13.91 -6.91
N ASP A 353 -10.06 -12.63 -6.84
CA ASP A 353 -9.63 -11.64 -7.82
C ASP A 353 -8.11 -11.44 -7.79
N LEU A 354 -7.54 -11.19 -8.96
CA LEU A 354 -6.13 -10.86 -9.12
C LEU A 354 -5.92 -9.35 -9.16
N VAL A 355 -5.00 -8.87 -8.33
CA VAL A 355 -4.70 -7.45 -8.19
C VAL A 355 -3.21 -7.16 -8.22
N MET A 356 -2.85 -5.98 -8.69
CA MET A 356 -1.51 -5.42 -8.61
C MET A 356 -1.41 -4.52 -7.39
N LEU A 357 -0.34 -4.66 -6.60
CA LEU A 357 -0.07 -3.88 -5.39
C LEU A 357 0.92 -2.75 -5.66
N SER A 358 0.60 -1.53 -5.26
CA SER A 358 1.50 -0.36 -5.39
C SER A 358 2.77 -0.54 -4.55
N THR A 359 3.93 -0.28 -5.15
CA THR A 359 5.23 -0.30 -4.48
C THR A 359 5.65 1.06 -3.92
N GLU A 360 4.77 2.05 -3.91
CA GLU A 360 5.12 3.44 -3.56
C GLU A 360 5.84 3.55 -2.23
N ASN A 361 5.36 2.83 -1.24
CA ASN A 361 5.91 2.88 0.12
C ASN A 361 7.26 2.19 0.20
N ARG A 362 7.40 1.01 -0.41
CA ARG A 362 8.68 0.32 -0.50
C ARG A 362 9.73 1.21 -1.19
N ARG A 363 9.36 1.91 -2.27
CA ARG A 363 10.24 2.86 -2.97
C ARG A 363 10.58 4.09 -2.13
N ARG A 364 9.65 4.57 -1.29
CA ARG A 364 9.87 5.70 -0.36
C ARG A 364 10.85 5.32 0.74
N ASN A 365 10.70 4.13 1.32
CA ASN A 365 11.50 3.63 2.44
C ASN A 365 12.81 2.99 2.00
N TYR A 366 13.02 2.81 0.68
CA TYR A 366 14.19 2.16 0.15
C TYR A 366 15.49 2.84 0.61
N LYS A 367 16.22 2.17 1.50
CA LYS A 367 17.54 2.59 1.98
C LYS A 367 18.59 2.00 1.05
N ARG A 368 19.27 2.87 0.32
CA ARG A 368 20.33 2.47 -0.61
C ARG A 368 21.51 1.85 0.16
N LYS A 369 21.56 0.55 0.30
CA LYS A 369 22.72 -0.19 0.84
C LYS A 369 23.84 -0.33 -0.21
N ASP A 370 23.49 -0.43 -1.49
CA ASP A 370 24.42 -0.58 -2.57
C ASP A 370 24.25 0.51 -3.64
N LYS A 371 25.35 0.97 -4.24
CA LYS A 371 25.33 2.00 -5.29
C LYS A 371 24.72 1.54 -6.62
N LYS A 372 24.40 0.25 -6.76
CA LYS A 372 23.94 -0.37 -8.01
C LYS A 372 22.48 -0.13 -8.35
N ARG A 373 21.59 0.21 -7.38
CA ARG A 373 20.15 0.39 -7.60
C ARG A 373 19.66 1.73 -7.10
N VAL A 374 18.60 2.24 -7.71
CA VAL A 374 17.92 3.47 -7.31
C VAL A 374 16.41 3.23 -7.28
N ALA A 375 15.72 3.71 -6.24
CA ALA A 375 14.27 3.58 -6.07
C ALA A 375 13.46 4.09 -7.29
N LYS A 376 14.00 5.07 -8.02
CA LYS A 376 13.36 5.66 -9.20
C LYS A 376 13.12 4.65 -10.35
N PHE A 377 13.96 3.61 -10.46
CA PHE A 377 13.85 2.59 -11.51
C PHE A 377 13.14 1.31 -11.03
N MET A 378 12.73 1.23 -9.76
CA MET A 378 11.93 0.11 -9.28
C MET A 378 10.54 0.11 -9.91
N PRO A 379 9.96 -1.09 -10.16
CA PRO A 379 8.58 -1.21 -10.62
C PRO A 379 7.62 -0.42 -9.72
N ARG A 380 6.57 0.14 -10.31
CA ARG A 380 5.57 0.91 -9.56
C ARG A 380 4.52 0.05 -8.89
N ASN A 381 4.30 -1.15 -9.43
CA ASN A 381 3.35 -2.13 -8.90
C ASN A 381 4.00 -3.51 -8.95
N ASP A 382 3.68 -4.35 -7.97
CA ASP A 382 4.03 -5.76 -7.92
C ASP A 382 2.77 -6.62 -8.03
N GLY A 383 2.93 -7.89 -8.38
CA GLY A 383 1.85 -8.86 -8.51
C GLY A 383 1.88 -9.59 -9.85
N PRO A 384 0.78 -10.27 -10.22
CA PRO A 384 -0.52 -10.25 -9.55
C PRO A 384 -0.55 -11.02 -8.23
N TYR A 385 -1.37 -10.51 -7.28
CA TYR A 385 -1.66 -11.17 -6.01
C TYR A 385 -3.14 -11.53 -5.96
N THR A 386 -3.47 -12.66 -5.32
CA THR A 386 -4.86 -13.10 -5.14
C THR A 386 -5.46 -12.43 -3.91
N VAL A 387 -6.67 -11.92 -4.01
CA VAL A 387 -7.47 -11.45 -2.88
C VAL A 387 -7.99 -12.67 -2.11
N VAL A 388 -7.59 -12.80 -0.84
CA VAL A 388 -8.01 -13.91 0.05
C VAL A 388 -9.26 -13.56 0.82
N ARG A 389 -9.38 -12.29 1.26
CA ARG A 389 -10.57 -11.76 1.96
C ARG A 389 -10.84 -10.34 1.49
N ALA A 390 -12.11 -10.00 1.36
CA ALA A 390 -12.58 -8.68 0.98
C ALA A 390 -13.43 -8.07 2.09
N PHE A 391 -13.14 -6.81 2.43
CA PHE A 391 -13.91 -5.99 3.37
C PHE A 391 -14.29 -4.66 2.71
N PRO A 392 -15.23 -4.68 1.74
CA PRO A 392 -15.57 -3.49 0.95
C PRO A 392 -16.07 -2.32 1.82
N GLU A 393 -16.74 -2.61 2.93
CA GLU A 393 -17.22 -1.62 3.89
C GLU A 393 -16.12 -0.80 4.58
N LYS A 394 -14.87 -1.28 4.48
CA LYS A 394 -13.67 -0.61 5.00
C LYS A 394 -12.68 -0.25 3.90
N SER A 395 -13.02 -0.56 2.64
CA SER A 395 -12.09 -0.47 1.50
C SER A 395 -10.78 -1.24 1.74
N GLU A 396 -10.84 -2.36 2.47
CA GLU A 396 -9.69 -3.18 2.87
C GLU A 396 -9.75 -4.56 2.25
N TYR A 397 -8.61 -5.06 1.77
CA TYR A 397 -8.48 -6.35 1.09
C TYR A 397 -7.25 -7.09 1.60
N THR A 398 -7.43 -8.36 1.97
CA THR A 398 -6.33 -9.24 2.36
C THR A 398 -5.78 -9.96 1.12
N LEU A 399 -4.49 -9.84 0.87
CA LEU A 399 -3.82 -10.46 -0.27
C LEU A 399 -3.00 -11.67 0.16
N ARG A 400 -2.91 -12.67 -0.71
CA ARG A 400 -1.92 -13.74 -0.57
C ARG A 400 -0.56 -13.22 -1.02
N LEU A 401 0.30 -12.94 -0.04
CA LEU A 401 1.68 -12.52 -0.29
C LEU A 401 2.58 -13.75 -0.10
N PRO A 402 3.27 -14.22 -1.13
CA PRO A 402 4.25 -15.29 -0.97
C PRO A 402 5.47 -14.76 -0.21
N ASN A 403 6.05 -15.61 0.63
CA ASN A 403 7.37 -15.44 1.27
C ASN A 403 7.52 -14.34 2.33
N ASN A 404 6.45 -13.80 2.92
CA ASN A 404 6.67 -12.83 3.99
C ASN A 404 5.67 -12.99 5.15
N PRO A 405 5.95 -13.85 6.14
CA PRO A 405 5.10 -14.02 7.33
C PRO A 405 5.02 -12.77 8.20
N HIS A 406 6.00 -11.84 8.07
CA HIS A 406 6.05 -10.59 8.83
C HIS A 406 5.28 -9.44 8.18
N THR A 407 4.83 -9.58 6.93
CA THR A 407 4.02 -8.55 6.28
C THR A 407 2.54 -8.81 6.50
N PHE A 408 1.89 -7.90 7.21
CA PHE A 408 0.44 -7.98 7.37
C PHE A 408 -0.24 -7.88 5.99
N PRO A 409 -1.06 -8.88 5.61
CA PRO A 409 -1.55 -9.01 4.23
C PRO A 409 -2.73 -8.08 3.88
N GLY A 410 -3.19 -7.20 4.79
CA GLY A 410 -4.30 -6.29 4.57
C GLY A 410 -3.87 -4.97 3.92
N PHE A 411 -4.52 -4.59 2.83
CA PHE A 411 -4.23 -3.37 2.07
C PHE A 411 -5.51 -2.62 1.74
N HIS A 412 -5.43 -1.29 1.74
CA HIS A 412 -6.54 -0.45 1.31
C HIS A 412 -6.67 -0.43 -0.21
N ALA A 413 -7.89 -0.27 -0.72
CA ALA A 413 -8.21 -0.22 -2.14
C ALA A 413 -7.37 0.77 -2.95
N SER A 414 -6.95 1.90 -2.36
CA SER A 414 -6.11 2.90 -3.02
C SER A 414 -4.74 2.38 -3.48
N LEU A 415 -4.23 1.33 -2.81
CA LEU A 415 -2.96 0.69 -3.15
C LEU A 415 -3.13 -0.41 -4.21
N LEU A 416 -4.35 -0.80 -4.51
CA LEU A 416 -4.67 -1.89 -5.41
C LEU A 416 -5.05 -1.38 -6.80
N LYS A 417 -4.72 -2.18 -7.80
CA LYS A 417 -5.11 -1.98 -9.19
C LYS A 417 -5.57 -3.33 -9.75
N PRO A 418 -6.68 -3.42 -10.51
CA PRO A 418 -7.09 -4.68 -11.11
C PRO A 418 -5.99 -5.20 -12.04
N PHE A 419 -5.74 -6.50 -11.99
CA PHE A 419 -4.90 -7.19 -12.95
C PHE A 419 -5.73 -7.57 -14.17
N VAL A 420 -5.21 -7.31 -15.36
CA VAL A 420 -5.85 -7.68 -16.62
C VAL A 420 -5.05 -8.85 -17.22
N PRO A 421 -5.61 -10.08 -17.25
CA PRO A 421 -4.95 -11.23 -17.83
C PRO A 421 -4.83 -11.07 -19.36
N ASN A 422 -3.90 -11.79 -19.96
CA ASN A 422 -3.79 -11.91 -21.40
C ASN A 422 -4.97 -12.74 -21.95
N ASP A 423 -5.46 -12.39 -23.13
CA ASP A 423 -6.41 -13.24 -23.89
C ASP A 423 -5.61 -14.10 -24.88
N PRO A 424 -5.44 -15.40 -24.63
CA PRO A 424 -4.64 -16.28 -25.49
C PRO A 424 -5.28 -16.52 -26.86
N ASN A 425 -6.57 -16.24 -27.05
CA ASN A 425 -7.22 -16.36 -28.36
C ASN A 425 -6.86 -15.18 -29.27
N LEU A 426 -6.63 -14.00 -28.70
CA LEU A 426 -6.21 -12.81 -29.44
C LEU A 426 -4.70 -12.70 -29.53
N PHE A 427 -3.96 -13.09 -28.48
CA PHE A 427 -2.52 -12.92 -28.35
C PHE A 427 -1.87 -14.22 -27.83
N PRO A 428 -1.74 -15.25 -28.70
CA PRO A 428 -1.23 -16.57 -28.31
C PRO A 428 0.26 -16.59 -27.99
N ASP A 429 1.08 -15.72 -28.61
CA ASP A 429 2.53 -15.69 -28.45
C ASP A 429 2.98 -14.81 -27.29
N ARG A 430 2.05 -14.10 -26.65
CA ARG A 430 2.34 -13.32 -25.47
C ARG A 430 2.50 -14.26 -24.28
N GLU A 431 3.72 -14.77 -24.13
CA GLU A 431 4.07 -15.59 -22.98
C GLU A 431 3.80 -14.85 -21.66
N PHE A 432 3.39 -15.61 -20.67
CA PHE A 432 3.27 -15.14 -19.30
C PHE A 432 4.64 -14.60 -18.89
N THR A 433 4.81 -13.28 -18.87
CA THR A 433 6.06 -12.68 -18.41
C THR A 433 6.26 -13.10 -16.96
N ARG A 434 7.29 -13.89 -16.74
CA ARG A 434 7.70 -14.42 -15.42
C ARG A 434 7.69 -13.30 -14.40
N PRO A 435 7.09 -13.49 -13.22
CA PRO A 435 7.15 -12.46 -12.19
C PRO A 435 8.62 -12.20 -11.88
N GLY A 436 9.08 -10.96 -12.07
CA GLY A 436 10.43 -10.58 -11.68
C GLY A 436 10.60 -10.64 -10.17
N ALA A 437 11.84 -10.77 -9.70
CA ALA A 437 12.16 -10.71 -8.29
C ALA A 437 11.57 -9.44 -7.64
N VAL A 438 11.00 -9.60 -6.45
CA VAL A 438 10.55 -8.51 -5.61
C VAL A 438 11.76 -7.91 -4.90
N VAL A 439 12.00 -6.63 -5.09
CA VAL A 439 13.08 -5.93 -4.38
C VAL A 439 12.55 -5.43 -3.05
N THR A 440 13.10 -5.94 -1.94
CA THR A 440 12.73 -5.53 -0.57
C THR A 440 13.26 -4.13 -0.22
N GLU A 441 12.83 -3.57 0.92
CA GLU A 441 13.24 -2.22 1.37
C GLU A 441 14.76 -2.12 1.61
N ASP A 442 15.38 -3.21 1.99
CA ASP A 442 16.83 -3.33 2.21
C ASP A 442 17.61 -3.66 0.93
N GLY A 443 16.93 -3.81 -0.20
CA GLY A 443 17.53 -3.98 -1.53
C GLY A 443 17.89 -5.42 -1.91
N THR A 444 17.46 -6.42 -1.11
CA THR A 444 17.55 -7.83 -1.48
C THR A 444 16.50 -8.20 -2.52
N GLU A 445 16.79 -9.19 -3.35
CA GLU A 445 15.85 -9.75 -4.33
C GLU A 445 15.24 -11.02 -3.74
N GLU A 446 13.93 -11.05 -3.73
CA GLU A 446 13.15 -12.22 -3.34
C GLU A 446 12.34 -12.71 -4.52
N ASN A 447 12.50 -13.98 -4.89
CA ASN A 447 11.66 -14.63 -5.88
C ASN A 447 10.48 -15.31 -5.17
N MET A 448 9.32 -15.32 -5.81
CA MET A 448 8.12 -15.95 -5.29
C MET A 448 8.20 -17.46 -5.43
N ILE A 449 8.03 -18.19 -4.34
CA ILE A 449 7.95 -19.64 -4.34
C ILE A 449 6.52 -20.06 -4.67
N ASP A 450 6.36 -20.93 -5.68
CA ASP A 450 5.08 -21.57 -6.02
C ASP A 450 4.80 -22.72 -5.06
N LYS A 451 5.77 -23.63 -4.95
CA LYS A 451 5.70 -24.79 -4.04
C LYS A 451 7.06 -25.44 -3.86
N ILE A 452 7.19 -26.24 -2.82
CA ILE A 452 8.28 -27.19 -2.66
C ILE A 452 7.88 -28.47 -3.41
N VAL A 453 8.79 -28.98 -4.23
CA VAL A 453 8.55 -30.14 -5.10
C VAL A 453 9.13 -31.41 -4.47
N ASP A 454 10.28 -31.29 -3.78
CA ASP A 454 11.00 -32.41 -3.19
C ASP A 454 11.90 -31.94 -2.04
N ALA A 455 12.31 -32.87 -1.17
CA ALA A 455 13.22 -32.61 -0.08
C ALA A 455 14.32 -33.67 0.00
N ARG A 456 15.56 -33.27 0.34
CA ARG A 456 16.68 -34.21 0.54
C ARG A 456 17.55 -33.84 1.72
N ARG A 457 18.22 -34.80 2.28
CA ARG A 457 19.26 -34.57 3.29
C ARG A 457 20.60 -34.26 2.65
N ARG A 458 21.29 -33.20 3.10
CA ARG A 458 22.66 -32.86 2.67
C ARG A 458 23.50 -32.49 3.90
N GLY A 459 24.39 -33.41 4.30
CA GLY A 459 25.18 -33.24 5.53
C GLY A 459 24.31 -33.25 6.78
N ARG A 460 24.42 -32.19 7.62
CA ARG A 460 23.63 -32.03 8.84
C ARG A 460 22.31 -31.28 8.63
N GLY A 461 22.01 -30.83 7.41
CA GLY A 461 20.84 -30.02 7.09
C GLY A 461 19.94 -30.65 6.04
N LYS A 462 18.75 -30.06 5.86
CA LYS A 462 17.80 -30.39 4.80
C LYS A 462 17.92 -29.39 3.65
N GLN A 463 17.72 -29.86 2.43
CA GLN A 463 17.53 -29.03 1.24
C GLN A 463 16.18 -29.38 0.62
N TYR A 464 15.54 -28.38 0.06
CA TYR A 464 14.25 -28.48 -0.58
C TYR A 464 14.37 -28.03 -2.05
N LEU A 465 13.73 -28.77 -2.95
CA LEU A 465 13.63 -28.40 -4.35
C LEU A 465 12.45 -27.44 -4.52
N VAL A 466 12.79 -26.20 -4.82
CA VAL A 466 11.81 -25.11 -4.88
C VAL A 466 11.45 -24.85 -6.33
N ARG A 467 10.14 -24.77 -6.60
CA ARG A 467 9.58 -24.23 -7.83
C ARG A 467 9.21 -22.78 -7.63
N TRP A 468 9.62 -21.95 -8.58
CA TRP A 468 9.33 -20.53 -8.58
C TRP A 468 8.02 -20.24 -9.32
N VAL A 469 7.24 -19.27 -8.85
CA VAL A 469 5.99 -18.83 -9.50
C VAL A 469 6.27 -18.41 -10.95
N GLY A 470 5.57 -19.05 -11.90
CA GLY A 470 5.70 -18.76 -13.33
C GLY A 470 6.94 -19.35 -14.01
N TYR A 471 7.68 -20.22 -13.33
CA TYR A 471 8.82 -20.92 -13.90
C TYR A 471 8.52 -22.42 -14.05
N ASP A 472 9.10 -23.02 -15.10
CA ASP A 472 8.98 -24.44 -15.42
C ASP A 472 9.93 -25.28 -14.56
N ARG A 473 9.84 -26.61 -14.70
CA ARG A 473 10.67 -27.59 -13.99
C ARG A 473 12.17 -27.41 -14.19
N ASP A 474 12.57 -26.87 -15.33
CA ASP A 474 13.98 -26.67 -15.67
C ASP A 474 14.65 -25.55 -14.83
N HIS A 475 13.84 -24.79 -14.10
CA HIS A 475 14.28 -23.70 -13.21
C HIS A 475 14.12 -24.05 -11.72
N ASP A 476 13.74 -25.30 -11.41
CA ASP A 476 13.66 -25.76 -10.01
C ASP A 476 15.04 -25.74 -9.37
N GLU A 477 15.15 -25.17 -8.17
CA GLU A 477 16.43 -24.97 -7.48
C GLU A 477 16.43 -25.60 -6.09
N TRP A 478 17.57 -26.22 -5.71
CA TRP A 478 17.76 -26.76 -4.37
C TRP A 478 18.22 -25.69 -3.41
N LEU A 479 17.33 -25.27 -2.51
CA LEU A 479 17.63 -24.31 -1.44
C LEU A 479 17.83 -25.01 -0.10
N SER A 480 18.63 -24.38 0.79
CA SER A 480 18.78 -24.88 2.17
C SER A 480 17.53 -24.58 2.97
N GLY A 481 17.13 -25.47 3.90
CA GLY A 481 15.99 -25.25 4.80
C GLY A 481 16.08 -23.93 5.56
N ARG A 482 17.31 -23.50 5.90
CA ARG A 482 17.54 -22.20 6.56
C ARG A 482 17.09 -20.98 5.74
N MET A 483 17.07 -21.08 4.41
CA MET A 483 16.58 -20.01 3.54
C MET A 483 15.06 -20.01 3.40
N LEU A 484 14.41 -21.05 3.88
CA LEU A 484 12.98 -21.27 3.75
C LEU A 484 12.27 -21.27 5.12
N GLU A 485 13.00 -21.09 6.24
CA GLU A 485 12.48 -21.16 7.61
C GLU A 485 11.25 -20.27 7.85
N ASP A 486 11.16 -19.14 7.15
CA ASP A 486 10.08 -18.17 7.29
C ASP A 486 9.17 -18.13 6.05
N THR A 487 8.99 -19.25 5.33
CA THR A 487 8.17 -19.27 4.11
C THR A 487 6.93 -20.16 4.27
N GLU A 488 5.77 -19.66 3.83
CA GLU A 488 4.51 -20.43 3.78
C GLU A 488 4.68 -21.75 3.01
N ALA A 489 5.54 -21.77 2.00
CA ALA A 489 5.80 -22.96 1.20
C ALA A 489 6.43 -24.10 2.02
N LEU A 490 7.28 -23.77 3.00
CA LEU A 490 7.85 -24.76 3.90
C LEU A 490 6.80 -25.26 4.89
N ASP A 491 6.00 -24.37 5.45
CA ASP A 491 4.91 -24.75 6.38
C ASP A 491 3.91 -25.69 5.72
N VAL A 492 3.52 -25.38 4.47
CA VAL A 492 2.63 -26.26 3.68
C VAL A 492 3.27 -27.61 3.41
N TRP A 493 4.55 -27.62 2.98
CA TRP A 493 5.27 -28.85 2.72
C TRP A 493 5.39 -29.73 3.96
N GLU A 494 5.73 -29.16 5.12
CA GLU A 494 5.85 -29.89 6.39
C GLU A 494 4.50 -30.39 6.90
N ALA A 495 3.42 -29.65 6.67
CA ALA A 495 2.06 -30.09 6.99
C ALA A 495 1.60 -31.26 6.12
N GLU A 496 1.97 -31.31 4.83
CA GLU A 496 1.59 -32.37 3.90
C GLU A 496 2.46 -33.62 4.01
N ASN A 497 3.76 -33.48 4.30
CA ASN A 497 4.73 -34.56 4.23
C ASN A 497 5.26 -34.99 5.62
N GLY A 498 4.84 -34.35 6.70
CA GLY A 498 5.34 -34.57 8.06
C GLY A 498 6.77 -34.04 8.23
N THR A 499 7.18 -33.84 9.49
CA THR A 499 8.53 -33.34 9.83
C THR A 499 9.63 -34.42 9.65
N GLU A 500 9.28 -35.64 9.21
CA GLU A 500 10.20 -36.79 9.02
C GLU A 500 10.58 -36.94 7.55
N VAL A 501 11.70 -36.30 7.13
CA VAL A 501 12.53 -36.71 6.00
C VAL A 501 13.99 -36.76 6.43
#